data_90b9c3e85d4c00a2d3a7169816bce434
#
_entry.id   90b9c3e85d4c00a2d3a7169816bce434
#
_cell.length_a   1.000
_cell.length_b   1.000
_cell.length_c   1.000
_cell.angle_alpha   90.00
_cell.angle_beta   90.00
_cell.angle_gamma   90.00
#
_symmetry.space_group_name_H-M   'P 1'
#
loop_
_entity.id
_entity.type
_entity.pdbx_description
1 polymer ?
#
loop_
_entity_poly.entity_id
_entity_poly.type
_entity_poly.pdbx_seq_one_letter_code
_entity_poly.pdbx_strand_id
1 'polypeptide(L)'
;PFLTEMKKIHDEAESDVRWHNHEFEPPTITWNIGINDHTKAVNITPPQSICTVYFRPMPGQDGNILLERSRQAAEQNGLEFTVPVNGDPIYTDPNCDFVEEVLQIAGKEKATTVSYGTDGAKLTALKKLIVCGPGSIAQAHTHDEWIALDQLEKGAGLYTRLIKHWCC
;
A
#
# COMPACT_ATOMS: atom_id res chain seq x y z
N PRO A 1 27.10 2.41 5.07
CA PRO A 1 26.47 3.35 6.00
C PRO A 1 24.99 3.59 5.71
N PHE A 2 24.60 4.09 4.50
CA PHE A 2 23.19 4.36 4.18
C PHE A 2 22.29 3.12 4.31
N LEU A 3 22.62 2.00 3.65
CA LEU A 3 21.84 0.76 3.73
C LEU A 3 21.76 0.20 5.16
N THR A 4 22.82 0.39 5.96
CA THR A 4 22.80 0.00 7.38
C THR A 4 21.76 0.79 8.15
N GLU A 5 21.64 2.10 7.86
CA GLU A 5 20.62 2.92 8.49
C GLU A 5 19.21 2.57 8.02
N MET A 6 19.02 2.29 6.73
CA MET A 6 17.75 1.79 6.21
C MET A 6 17.31 0.48 6.89
N LYS A 7 18.27 -0.43 7.10
CA LYS A 7 18.00 -1.68 7.84
C LYS A 7 17.59 -1.41 9.29
N LYS A 8 18.23 -0.49 9.98
CA LYS A 8 17.84 -0.12 11.37
C LYS A 8 16.43 0.46 11.42
N ILE A 9 16.09 1.36 10.49
CA ILE A 9 14.75 1.95 10.42
C ILE A 9 13.71 0.86 10.17
N HIS A 10 14.01 -0.09 9.27
CA HIS A 10 13.16 -1.25 9.02
C HIS A 10 12.96 -2.09 10.28
N ASP A 11 14.05 -2.48 10.95
CA ASP A 11 13.99 -3.33 12.14
C ASP A 11 13.23 -2.65 13.30
N GLU A 12 13.36 -1.33 13.44
CA GLU A 12 12.57 -0.55 14.38
C GLU A 12 11.09 -0.56 13.98
N ALA A 13 10.78 -0.31 12.70
CA ALA A 13 9.40 -0.32 12.23
C ALA A 13 8.70 -1.70 12.37
N GLU A 14 9.50 -2.77 12.32
CA GLU A 14 9.00 -4.13 12.57
C GLU A 14 8.78 -4.45 14.05
N SER A 15 9.64 -3.94 14.94
CA SER A 15 9.67 -4.32 16.34
C SER A 15 8.96 -3.35 17.27
N ASP A 16 8.84 -2.07 16.92
CA ASP A 16 8.24 -1.05 17.77
C ASP A 16 6.72 -1.01 17.58
N VAL A 17 6.01 -1.21 18.67
CA VAL A 17 4.54 -1.24 18.72
C VAL A 17 3.86 0.03 18.17
N ARG A 18 4.58 1.17 18.12
CA ARG A 18 4.08 2.39 17.50
C ARG A 18 3.78 2.23 16.01
N TRP A 19 4.45 1.28 15.37
CA TRP A 19 4.30 0.94 13.95
C TRP A 19 3.41 -0.28 13.71
N HIS A 20 2.73 -0.78 14.75
CA HIS A 20 1.80 -1.90 14.61
C HIS A 20 0.36 -1.40 14.50
N ASN A 21 -0.41 -2.05 13.63
CA ASN A 21 -1.85 -1.91 13.57
C ASN A 21 -2.48 -3.29 13.38
N HIS A 22 -3.10 -3.79 14.44
CA HIS A 22 -3.68 -5.14 14.50
C HIS A 22 -4.99 -5.30 13.71
N GLU A 23 -5.46 -4.26 13.04
CA GLU A 23 -6.53 -4.37 12.03
C GLU A 23 -6.00 -4.96 10.71
N PHE A 24 -4.68 -5.07 10.56
CA PHE A 24 -4.00 -5.56 9.35
C PHE A 24 -3.26 -6.88 9.59
N GLU A 25 -3.05 -7.63 8.51
CA GLU A 25 -2.24 -8.87 8.50
C GLU A 25 -1.22 -8.79 7.36
N PRO A 26 0.08 -8.79 7.64
CA PRO A 26 0.69 -8.64 8.98
C PRO A 26 0.42 -7.26 9.61
N PRO A 27 0.50 -7.14 10.94
CA PRO A 27 0.21 -5.90 11.66
C PRO A 27 1.34 -4.86 11.58
N THR A 28 2.39 -5.13 10.81
CA THR A 28 3.60 -4.30 10.68
C THR A 28 3.62 -3.55 9.37
N ILE A 29 4.40 -2.45 9.31
CA ILE A 29 4.62 -1.70 8.07
C ILE A 29 5.26 -2.60 7.01
N THR A 30 4.69 -2.61 5.80
CA THR A 30 5.34 -3.21 4.64
C THR A 30 6.56 -2.37 4.25
N TRP A 31 7.71 -3.03 4.12
CA TRP A 31 8.97 -2.40 3.75
C TRP A 31 9.69 -3.18 2.66
N ASN A 32 10.25 -2.47 1.68
CA ASN A 32 11.05 -3.07 0.63
C ASN A 32 12.24 -2.17 0.26
N ILE A 33 13.39 -2.78 -0.01
CA ILE A 33 14.58 -2.11 -0.51
C ILE A 33 14.99 -2.77 -1.82
N GLY A 34 15.05 -1.98 -2.89
CA GLY A 34 15.55 -2.41 -4.20
C GLY A 34 16.83 -1.65 -4.56
N ILE A 35 17.76 -2.32 -5.21
CA ILE A 35 18.97 -1.69 -5.74
C ILE A 35 19.06 -2.02 -7.23
N ASN A 36 19.26 -0.99 -8.04
CA ASN A 36 19.46 -1.11 -9.47
C ASN A 36 20.68 -0.30 -9.89
N ASP A 37 21.71 -0.97 -10.39
CA ASP A 37 22.95 -0.36 -10.85
C ASP A 37 23.06 -0.29 -12.38
N HIS A 38 22.02 -0.78 -13.08
CA HIS A 38 21.91 -0.76 -14.56
C HIS A 38 23.04 -1.51 -15.30
N THR A 39 23.85 -2.32 -14.60
CA THR A 39 24.92 -3.12 -15.22
C THR A 39 24.58 -4.61 -15.27
N LYS A 40 25.09 -5.29 -16.29
CA LYS A 40 25.05 -6.75 -16.42
C LYS A 40 26.41 -7.40 -16.15
N ALA A 41 27.46 -6.58 -16.01
CA ALA A 41 28.83 -7.06 -15.85
C ALA A 41 29.25 -7.06 -14.38
N VAL A 42 29.72 -8.20 -13.89
CA VAL A 42 30.08 -8.40 -12.47
C VAL A 42 31.42 -7.77 -12.07
N ASN A 43 32.23 -7.34 -13.03
CA ASN A 43 33.59 -6.82 -12.84
C ASN A 43 33.75 -5.35 -13.21
N ILE A 44 32.65 -4.62 -13.30
CA ILE A 44 32.64 -3.19 -13.62
C ILE A 44 32.03 -2.43 -12.42
N THR A 45 32.67 -1.35 -12.01
CA THR A 45 32.05 -0.41 -11.08
C THR A 45 30.99 0.40 -11.83
N PRO A 46 29.71 0.32 -11.46
CA PRO A 46 28.66 1.07 -12.12
C PRO A 46 28.85 2.57 -11.92
N PRO A 47 28.58 3.41 -12.94
CA PRO A 47 28.69 4.86 -12.81
C PRO A 47 27.60 5.45 -11.92
N GLN A 48 26.50 4.73 -11.74
CA GLN A 48 25.34 5.13 -10.95
C GLN A 48 24.65 3.89 -10.38
N SER A 49 24.17 4.01 -9.14
CA SER A 49 23.26 3.05 -8.54
C SER A 49 22.07 3.78 -7.93
N ILE A 50 20.87 3.23 -8.13
CA ILE A 50 19.64 3.74 -7.53
C ILE A 50 19.21 2.77 -6.44
N CYS A 51 19.07 3.28 -5.21
CA CYS A 51 18.46 2.56 -4.11
C CYS A 51 17.04 3.08 -3.92
N THR A 52 16.05 2.22 -4.11
CA THR A 52 14.65 2.53 -3.85
C THR A 52 14.26 1.94 -2.51
N VAL A 53 13.78 2.79 -1.60
CA VAL A 53 13.16 2.38 -0.35
C VAL A 53 11.67 2.64 -0.46
N TYR A 54 10.88 1.63 -0.23
CA TYR A 54 9.44 1.70 -0.33
C TYR A 54 8.80 1.16 0.95
N PHE A 55 7.93 1.93 1.56
CA PHE A 55 7.16 1.51 2.74
C PHE A 55 5.72 2.04 2.67
N ARG A 56 4.82 1.36 3.35
CA ARG A 56 3.40 1.69 3.41
C ARG A 56 3.00 1.88 4.87
N PRO A 57 2.89 3.14 5.35
CA PRO A 57 2.29 3.42 6.65
C PRO A 57 0.84 2.96 6.66
N MET A 58 0.40 2.52 7.83
CA MET A 58 -1.00 2.16 8.05
C MET A 58 -1.77 3.37 8.61
N PRO A 59 -3.11 3.35 8.57
CA PRO A 59 -3.93 4.42 9.14
C PRO A 59 -3.53 4.75 10.58
N GLY A 60 -3.43 6.04 10.88
CA GLY A 60 -3.00 6.54 12.20
C GLY A 60 -1.48 6.64 12.41
N GLN A 61 -0.67 6.21 11.44
CA GLN A 61 0.79 6.31 11.50
C GLN A 61 1.30 7.50 10.67
N ASP A 62 2.27 8.24 11.22
CA ASP A 62 2.94 9.33 10.49
C ASP A 62 4.16 8.80 9.74
N GLY A 63 3.97 8.43 8.49
CA GLY A 63 5.05 7.97 7.60
C GLY A 63 6.14 9.01 7.34
N ASN A 64 5.87 10.30 7.55
CA ASN A 64 6.87 11.35 7.36
C ASN A 64 8.05 11.21 8.33
N ILE A 65 7.85 10.60 9.49
CA ILE A 65 8.94 10.29 10.43
C ILE A 65 9.98 9.37 9.77
N LEU A 66 9.54 8.32 9.10
CA LEU A 66 10.43 7.38 8.41
C LEU A 66 11.04 8.01 7.17
N LEU A 67 10.25 8.80 6.43
CA LEU A 67 10.70 9.53 5.26
C LEU A 67 11.82 10.52 5.59
N GLU A 68 11.65 11.30 6.64
CA GLU A 68 12.64 12.30 7.06
C GLU A 68 13.93 11.65 7.56
N ARG A 69 13.85 10.58 8.32
CA ARG A 69 15.03 9.80 8.73
C ARG A 69 15.79 9.24 7.52
N SER A 70 15.06 8.75 6.51
CA SER A 70 15.66 8.24 5.27
C SER A 70 16.34 9.36 4.49
N ARG A 71 15.74 10.56 4.45
CA ARG A 71 16.32 11.77 3.84
C ARG A 71 17.63 12.16 4.54
N GLN A 72 17.60 12.29 5.85
CA GLN A 72 18.80 12.65 6.65
C GLN A 72 19.92 11.63 6.46
N ALA A 73 19.60 10.34 6.43
CA ALA A 73 20.58 9.31 6.16
C ALA A 73 21.20 9.44 4.75
N ALA A 74 20.40 9.77 3.74
CA ALA A 74 20.88 10.01 2.38
C ALA A 74 21.82 11.23 2.33
N GLU A 75 21.42 12.36 2.90
CA GLU A 75 22.21 13.60 2.95
C GLU A 75 23.54 13.41 3.66
N GLN A 76 23.55 12.72 4.82
CA GLN A 76 24.77 12.41 5.57
C GLN A 76 25.76 11.52 4.80
N ASN A 77 25.27 10.79 3.81
CA ASN A 77 26.10 9.94 2.95
C ASN A 77 26.34 10.55 1.56
N GLY A 78 25.98 11.82 1.34
CA GLY A 78 26.21 12.53 0.07
C GLY A 78 25.38 11.95 -1.09
N LEU A 79 24.21 11.35 -0.80
CA LEU A 79 23.33 10.78 -1.79
C LEU A 79 22.26 11.79 -2.20
N GLU A 80 21.89 11.77 -3.47
CA GLU A 80 20.70 12.46 -3.95
C GLU A 80 19.45 11.73 -3.42
N PHE A 81 18.45 12.49 -2.97
CA PHE A 81 17.23 11.96 -2.41
C PHE A 81 16.00 12.54 -3.11
N THR A 82 15.13 11.69 -3.59
CA THR A 82 13.86 12.08 -4.23
C THR A 82 12.71 11.25 -3.69
N VAL A 83 11.51 11.82 -3.73
CA VAL A 83 10.27 11.17 -3.30
C VAL A 83 9.29 11.18 -4.48
N PRO A 84 9.38 10.20 -5.39
CA PRO A 84 8.55 10.18 -6.59
C PRO A 84 7.08 9.89 -6.29
N VAL A 85 6.80 9.19 -5.20
CA VAL A 85 5.43 8.84 -4.78
C VAL A 85 5.32 9.09 -3.28
N ASN A 86 4.32 9.86 -2.89
CA ASN A 86 3.90 10.04 -1.49
C ASN A 86 2.37 10.05 -1.46
N GLY A 87 1.79 9.48 -0.42
CA GLY A 87 0.34 9.45 -0.21
C GLY A 87 -0.02 8.84 1.13
N ASP A 88 -1.11 9.34 1.68
CA ASP A 88 -1.62 8.84 2.94
C ASP A 88 -2.40 7.53 2.74
N PRO A 89 -2.40 6.63 3.76
CA PRO A 89 -3.24 5.46 3.74
C PRO A 89 -4.72 5.86 3.75
N ILE A 90 -5.54 5.13 3.01
CA ILE A 90 -7.00 5.31 3.10
C ILE A 90 -7.54 4.51 4.27
N TYR A 91 -8.50 5.12 4.98
CA TYR A 91 -9.24 4.46 6.05
C TYR A 91 -10.69 4.93 6.04
N THR A 92 -11.60 3.98 6.14
CA THR A 92 -13.02 4.23 6.38
C THR A 92 -13.43 3.36 7.56
N ASP A 93 -14.09 3.96 8.56
CA ASP A 93 -14.56 3.24 9.74
C ASP A 93 -15.46 2.05 9.30
N PRO A 94 -15.08 0.81 9.62
CA PRO A 94 -15.85 -0.36 9.23
C PRO A 94 -17.27 -0.41 9.81
N ASN A 95 -17.54 0.38 10.86
CA ASN A 95 -18.84 0.43 11.54
C ASN A 95 -19.70 1.64 11.10
N CYS A 96 -19.31 2.38 10.08
CA CYS A 96 -20.13 3.48 9.59
C CYS A 96 -21.23 3.00 8.63
N ASP A 97 -22.32 3.75 8.56
CA ASP A 97 -23.50 3.45 7.73
C ASP A 97 -23.14 3.14 6.27
N PHE A 98 -22.18 3.87 5.71
CA PHE A 98 -21.73 3.66 4.33
C PHE A 98 -21.14 2.26 4.10
N VAL A 99 -20.32 1.77 5.04
CA VAL A 99 -19.74 0.43 4.95
C VAL A 99 -20.83 -0.62 5.16
N GLU A 100 -21.75 -0.39 6.09
CA GLU A 100 -22.89 -1.29 6.33
C GLU A 100 -23.76 -1.43 5.08
N GLU A 101 -24.11 -0.32 4.43
CA GLU A 101 -24.87 -0.34 3.16
C GLU A 101 -24.15 -1.15 2.07
N VAL A 102 -22.81 -0.94 1.92
CA VAL A 102 -22.03 -1.71 0.93
C VAL A 102 -22.02 -3.19 1.26
N LEU A 103 -21.85 -3.57 2.52
CA LEU A 103 -21.86 -4.95 2.96
C LEU A 103 -23.20 -5.62 2.63
N GLN A 104 -24.33 -4.96 2.91
CA GLN A 104 -25.66 -5.45 2.58
C GLN A 104 -25.83 -5.65 1.08
N ILE A 105 -25.44 -4.66 0.25
CA ILE A 105 -25.55 -4.75 -1.22
C ILE A 105 -24.63 -5.85 -1.77
N ALA A 106 -23.45 -6.01 -1.19
CA ALA A 106 -22.47 -7.02 -1.60
C ALA A 106 -22.78 -8.43 -1.07
N GLY A 107 -23.71 -8.57 -0.12
CA GLY A 107 -23.99 -9.85 0.55
C GLY A 107 -22.81 -10.34 1.39
N LYS A 108 -22.13 -9.42 2.09
CA LYS A 108 -20.99 -9.71 2.96
C LYS A 108 -21.34 -9.41 4.42
N GLU A 109 -20.77 -10.21 5.33
CA GLU A 109 -21.03 -10.07 6.76
C GLU A 109 -20.13 -9.02 7.43
N LYS A 110 -18.92 -8.82 6.92
CA LYS A 110 -17.95 -7.90 7.52
C LYS A 110 -17.00 -7.30 6.48
N ALA A 111 -16.52 -6.10 6.78
CA ALA A 111 -15.40 -5.49 6.08
C ALA A 111 -14.07 -6.12 6.55
N THR A 112 -13.06 -6.04 5.72
CA THR A 112 -11.70 -6.48 6.01
C THR A 112 -10.71 -5.41 5.59
N THR A 113 -9.49 -5.50 6.05
CA THR A 113 -8.38 -4.65 5.61
C THR A 113 -7.58 -5.32 4.51
N VAL A 114 -6.82 -4.52 3.79
CA VAL A 114 -5.85 -4.99 2.79
C VAL A 114 -4.53 -4.22 2.96
N SER A 115 -3.41 -4.90 2.76
CA SER A 115 -2.07 -4.35 2.97
C SER A 115 -1.42 -3.79 1.69
N TYR A 116 -2.18 -3.67 0.60
CA TYR A 116 -1.68 -3.12 -0.66
C TYR A 116 -2.15 -1.68 -0.90
N GLY A 117 -1.37 -0.91 -1.69
CA GLY A 117 -1.74 0.43 -2.10
C GLY A 117 -2.75 0.43 -3.24
N THR A 118 -3.61 1.44 -3.26
CA THR A 118 -4.57 1.70 -4.34
C THR A 118 -4.54 3.17 -4.74
N ASP A 119 -5.13 3.52 -5.88
CA ASP A 119 -5.32 4.91 -6.29
C ASP A 119 -6.22 5.72 -5.34
N GLY A 120 -6.90 5.05 -4.42
CA GLY A 120 -7.65 5.71 -3.34
C GLY A 120 -6.79 6.69 -2.54
N ALA A 121 -5.50 6.42 -2.38
CA ALA A 121 -4.54 7.32 -1.73
C ALA A 121 -4.42 8.70 -2.43
N LYS A 122 -4.83 8.82 -3.68
CA LYS A 122 -4.89 10.09 -4.44
C LYS A 122 -6.24 10.81 -4.33
N LEU A 123 -7.23 10.15 -3.77
CA LEU A 123 -8.61 10.62 -3.67
C LEU A 123 -8.93 11.17 -2.28
N THR A 124 -7.98 11.86 -1.66
CA THR A 124 -8.03 12.34 -0.27
C THR A 124 -9.20 13.29 0.04
N ALA A 125 -9.77 13.92 -1.00
CA ALA A 125 -10.97 14.76 -0.86
C ALA A 125 -12.26 13.95 -0.57
N LEU A 126 -12.25 12.63 -0.89
CA LEU A 126 -13.39 11.75 -0.64
C LEU A 126 -13.30 11.19 0.78
N LYS A 127 -14.37 11.36 1.55
CA LYS A 127 -14.45 10.90 2.94
C LYS A 127 -14.94 9.45 3.08
N LYS A 128 -15.54 8.90 2.04
CA LYS A 128 -16.13 7.55 2.00
C LYS A 128 -15.48 6.78 0.87
N LEU A 129 -14.47 6.01 1.18
CA LEU A 129 -13.70 5.21 0.24
C LEU A 129 -13.58 3.78 0.74
N ILE A 130 -13.88 2.83 -0.14
CA ILE A 130 -13.64 1.41 0.11
C ILE A 130 -12.97 0.78 -1.09
N VAL A 131 -12.23 -0.30 -0.85
CA VAL A 131 -11.73 -1.18 -1.89
C VAL A 131 -12.75 -2.29 -2.08
N CYS A 132 -13.33 -2.38 -3.29
CA CYS A 132 -14.33 -3.38 -3.60
C CYS A 132 -14.22 -3.79 -5.07
N GLY A 133 -14.10 -5.07 -5.33
CA GLY A 133 -13.98 -5.58 -6.69
C GLY A 133 -14.04 -7.10 -6.75
N PRO A 134 -14.24 -7.66 -7.96
CA PRO A 134 -14.21 -9.09 -8.18
C PRO A 134 -12.80 -9.66 -8.18
N GLY A 135 -12.69 -10.99 -8.07
CA GLY A 135 -11.41 -11.70 -8.12
C GLY A 135 -10.72 -11.87 -6.77
N SER A 136 -9.44 -12.20 -6.82
CA SER A 136 -8.60 -12.43 -5.64
C SER A 136 -7.28 -11.70 -5.77
N ILE A 137 -6.87 -10.99 -4.71
CA ILE A 137 -5.56 -10.32 -4.68
C ILE A 137 -4.39 -11.30 -4.84
N ALA A 138 -4.58 -12.57 -4.54
CA ALA A 138 -3.56 -13.60 -4.74
C ALA A 138 -3.16 -13.79 -6.22
N GLN A 139 -3.98 -13.32 -7.16
CA GLN A 139 -3.70 -13.37 -8.60
C GLN A 139 -3.00 -12.10 -9.11
N ALA A 140 -3.11 -11.00 -8.37
CA ALA A 140 -2.56 -9.72 -8.82
C ALA A 140 -1.02 -9.77 -8.92
N HIS A 141 -0.48 -9.17 -10.01
CA HIS A 141 0.95 -9.12 -10.29
C HIS A 141 1.65 -10.48 -10.44
N THR A 142 0.88 -11.54 -10.73
CA THR A 142 1.45 -12.85 -11.10
C THR A 142 1.71 -12.92 -12.61
N HIS A 143 2.61 -13.81 -13.04
CA HIS A 143 2.92 -14.01 -14.46
C HIS A 143 1.66 -14.42 -15.26
N ASP A 144 0.81 -15.23 -14.65
CA ASP A 144 -0.42 -15.78 -15.24
C ASP A 144 -1.67 -15.16 -14.58
N GLU A 145 -1.67 -13.84 -14.36
CA GLU A 145 -2.80 -13.16 -13.73
C GLU A 145 -4.11 -13.44 -14.48
N TRP A 146 -5.11 -13.91 -13.76
CA TRP A 146 -6.40 -14.29 -14.30
C TRP A 146 -7.56 -13.94 -13.37
N ILE A 147 -8.74 -13.87 -13.94
CA ILE A 147 -10.01 -13.77 -13.23
C ILE A 147 -11.03 -14.73 -13.84
N ALA A 148 -11.79 -15.40 -12.99
CA ALA A 148 -12.87 -16.27 -13.47
C ALA A 148 -14.04 -15.45 -14.06
N LEU A 149 -14.66 -15.92 -15.13
CA LEU A 149 -15.75 -15.21 -15.81
C LEU A 149 -16.94 -14.97 -14.88
N ASP A 150 -17.26 -15.92 -14.03
CA ASP A 150 -18.36 -15.79 -13.05
C ASP A 150 -18.07 -14.66 -12.03
N GLN A 151 -16.79 -14.40 -11.72
CA GLN A 151 -16.39 -13.27 -10.86
C GLN A 151 -16.60 -11.94 -11.57
N LEU A 152 -16.34 -11.86 -12.87
CA LEU A 152 -16.60 -10.64 -13.66
C LEU A 152 -18.11 -10.36 -13.71
N GLU A 153 -18.94 -11.37 -13.95
CA GLU A 153 -20.39 -11.24 -13.97
C GLU A 153 -20.93 -10.77 -12.60
N LYS A 154 -20.47 -11.40 -11.51
CA LYS A 154 -20.80 -11.00 -10.14
C LYS A 154 -20.39 -9.57 -9.84
N GLY A 155 -19.17 -9.16 -10.29
CA GLY A 155 -18.67 -7.79 -10.16
C GLY A 155 -19.54 -6.77 -10.88
N ALA A 156 -19.88 -7.04 -12.15
CA ALA A 156 -20.78 -6.18 -12.93
C ALA A 156 -22.15 -6.04 -12.27
N GLY A 157 -22.70 -7.15 -11.76
CA GLY A 157 -23.95 -7.15 -10.99
C GLY A 157 -23.85 -6.33 -9.69
N LEU A 158 -22.74 -6.45 -8.95
CA LEU A 158 -22.50 -5.68 -7.74
C LEU A 158 -22.44 -4.18 -8.04
N TYR A 159 -21.61 -3.75 -8.99
CA TYR A 159 -21.48 -2.34 -9.35
C TYR A 159 -22.82 -1.76 -9.87
N THR A 160 -23.59 -2.54 -10.61
CA THR A 160 -24.93 -2.12 -11.04
C THR A 160 -25.86 -1.84 -9.85
N ARG A 161 -25.84 -2.68 -8.81
CA ARG A 161 -26.63 -2.45 -7.60
C ARG A 161 -26.15 -1.23 -6.82
N LEU A 162 -24.83 -1.04 -6.65
CA LEU A 162 -24.25 0.12 -5.98
C LEU A 162 -24.63 1.44 -6.70
N ILE A 163 -24.51 1.48 -8.03
CA ILE A 163 -24.89 2.65 -8.84
C ILE A 163 -26.39 2.94 -8.69
N LYS A 164 -27.24 1.94 -8.78
CA LYS A 164 -28.69 2.13 -8.59
C LYS A 164 -29.04 2.63 -7.19
N HIS A 165 -28.31 2.19 -6.18
CA HIS A 165 -28.56 2.60 -4.80
C HIS A 165 -28.24 4.08 -4.53
N TRP A 166 -27.11 4.59 -5.08
CA TRP A 166 -26.68 5.98 -4.78
C TRP A 166 -26.87 6.98 -5.91
N CYS A 167 -27.10 6.54 -7.15
CA CYS A 167 -27.12 7.44 -8.30
C CYS A 167 -28.49 7.45 -9.03
N CYS A 168 -29.45 6.64 -8.65
CA CYS A 168 -30.81 6.57 -9.20
C CYS A 168 -31.85 6.68 -8.12
#